data_e1fd07bcca84a1655ca0e026b2e52227
#
_entry.id   e1fd07bcca84a1655ca0e026b2e52227
#
_cell.length_a   1.000
_cell.length_b   1.000
_cell.length_c   1.000
_cell.angle_alpha   90.00
_cell.angle_beta   90.00
_cell.angle_gamma   90.00
#
_symmetry.space_group_name_H-M   'P 1'
#
loop_
_entity.id
_entity.type
_entity.pdbx_description
1 polymer ?
#
loop_
_entity_poly.entity_id
_entity_poly.type
_entity_poly.pdbx_seq_one_letter_code
_entity_poly.pdbx_strand_id
1 'polypeptide(L)'
;EPPEVSEIMDGSCLIRIKPMTEEQREMSERLVLGLGYQGQNLLCSNWNTENMSDLDYNGMFEHLYGMKYGEKFNSEDYPNGIPKEEFESLIMEYLPVTAEQIREYAAFDEKNQTYYWERLGCFNYAPTFFGTSLPEVVGIKENEDGTVTLTVEAVCDTVICNDAVITHELTVRFAEDGSFQYLGNEILNDGITSIPNYQYRIRKE
;
A
#
# COMPACT_ATOMS: atom_id res chain seq x y z
N GLU A 1 16.47 -14.63 22.65
CA GLU A 1 15.18 -15.36 22.84
C GLU A 1 14.08 -14.50 22.28
N PRO A 2 13.19 -15.05 21.45
CA PRO A 2 12.04 -14.28 21.00
C PRO A 2 11.16 -13.97 22.22
N PRO A 3 10.56 -12.76 22.32
CA PRO A 3 9.67 -12.46 23.42
C PRO A 3 8.46 -13.38 23.37
N GLU A 4 8.10 -13.90 24.52
CA GLU A 4 6.88 -14.68 24.68
C GLU A 4 5.67 -13.80 24.34
N VAL A 5 4.69 -14.39 23.64
CA VAL A 5 3.40 -13.76 23.39
C VAL A 5 2.78 -13.46 24.75
N SER A 6 2.67 -12.19 25.11
CA SER A 6 1.96 -11.81 26.33
C SER A 6 0.46 -11.92 26.06
N GLU A 7 -0.19 -12.87 26.70
CA GLU A 7 -1.65 -12.97 26.73
C GLU A 7 -2.22 -11.77 27.47
N ILE A 8 -2.89 -10.88 26.75
CA ILE A 8 -3.75 -9.88 27.36
C ILE A 8 -5.13 -10.51 27.55
N MET A 9 -5.38 -11.02 28.74
CA MET A 9 -6.60 -11.71 29.10
C MET A 9 -7.67 -10.72 29.63
N ASP A 10 -8.28 -9.97 28.74
CA ASP A 10 -9.50 -9.20 29.10
C ASP A 10 -10.69 -9.44 28.15
N GLY A 11 -10.64 -10.50 27.34
CA GLY A 11 -11.67 -10.84 26.37
C GLY A 11 -11.61 -10.02 25.09
N SER A 12 -10.60 -9.19 24.90
CA SER A 12 -10.29 -8.48 23.68
C SER A 12 -9.17 -9.14 22.88
N CYS A 13 -9.09 -8.78 21.62
CA CYS A 13 -8.22 -9.30 20.58
C CYS A 13 -6.79 -9.58 21.04
N LEU A 14 -6.26 -10.72 20.64
CA LEU A 14 -4.87 -11.07 20.81
C LEU A 14 -4.06 -10.47 19.67
N ILE A 15 -3.15 -9.57 20.02
CA ILE A 15 -2.27 -8.90 19.08
C ILE A 15 -0.98 -9.69 18.94
N ARG A 16 -0.56 -9.99 17.71
CA ARG A 16 0.77 -10.47 17.42
C ARG A 16 1.79 -9.38 17.76
N ILE A 17 2.62 -9.60 18.80
CA ILE A 17 3.72 -8.71 19.11
C ILE A 17 5.00 -9.35 18.60
N LYS A 18 5.53 -8.89 17.47
CA LYS A 18 6.92 -9.12 17.09
C LYS A 18 7.76 -7.93 17.54
N PRO A 19 8.91 -8.16 18.17
CA PRO A 19 9.84 -7.06 18.42
C PRO A 19 10.35 -6.58 17.06
N MET A 20 10.20 -5.28 16.81
CA MET A 20 10.79 -4.61 15.65
C MET A 20 12.02 -3.83 16.09
N THR A 21 13.02 -3.76 15.23
CA THR A 21 14.11 -2.80 15.39
C THR A 21 13.56 -1.38 15.18
N GLU A 22 14.28 -0.37 15.66
CA GLU A 22 13.89 1.03 15.40
C GLU A 22 13.79 1.31 13.90
N GLU A 23 14.74 0.82 13.12
CA GLU A 23 14.77 0.96 11.66
C GLU A 23 13.56 0.29 10.99
N GLN A 24 13.20 -0.92 11.40
CA GLN A 24 12.01 -1.61 10.89
C GLN A 24 10.72 -0.85 11.21
N ARG A 25 10.62 -0.27 12.40
CA ARG A 25 9.48 0.55 12.81
C ARG A 25 9.40 1.82 11.97
N GLU A 26 10.50 2.54 11.80
CA GLU A 26 10.57 3.74 10.98
C GLU A 26 10.19 3.44 9.53
N MET A 27 10.71 2.35 8.94
CA MET A 27 10.35 1.93 7.59
C MET A 27 8.87 1.54 7.48
N SER A 28 8.31 0.89 8.50
CA SER A 28 6.89 0.53 8.52
C SER A 28 6.00 1.78 8.52
N GLU A 29 6.26 2.71 9.42
CA GLU A 29 5.51 3.96 9.56
C GLU A 29 5.59 4.81 8.30
N ARG A 30 6.76 4.88 7.69
CA ARG A 30 7.03 5.76 6.57
C ARG A 30 6.52 5.20 5.23
N LEU A 31 6.63 3.89 5.01
CA LEU A 31 6.50 3.31 3.67
C LEU A 31 5.24 2.46 3.48
N VAL A 32 4.70 1.83 4.50
CA VAL A 32 3.67 0.82 4.32
C VAL A 32 2.40 1.03 5.15
N LEU A 33 2.49 1.55 6.38
CA LEU A 33 1.32 1.72 7.25
C LEU A 33 0.25 2.64 6.66
N GLY A 34 0.65 3.71 5.98
CA GLY A 34 -0.28 4.64 5.33
C GLY A 34 -1.01 4.05 4.13
N LEU A 35 -0.46 2.99 3.52
CA LEU A 35 -1.09 2.29 2.41
C LEU A 35 -2.11 1.25 2.90
N GLY A 36 -1.71 0.37 3.81
CA GLY A 36 -2.53 -0.78 4.19
C GLY A 36 -2.81 -1.72 3.02
N TYR A 37 -3.88 -2.52 3.14
CA TYR A 37 -4.26 -3.53 2.13
C TYR A 37 -5.67 -3.33 1.56
N GLN A 38 -6.28 -2.18 1.77
CA GLN A 38 -7.63 -1.88 1.29
C GLN A 38 -7.64 -0.72 0.32
N GLY A 39 -8.49 -0.82 -0.71
CA GLY A 39 -8.79 0.27 -1.62
C GLY A 39 -7.70 0.63 -2.61
N GLN A 40 -6.63 -0.11 -2.63
CA GLN A 40 -5.52 -0.03 -3.59
C GLN A 40 -4.79 -1.38 -3.61
N ASN A 41 -4.00 -1.66 -4.65
CA ASN A 41 -3.34 -2.96 -4.82
C ASN A 41 -1.80 -2.90 -4.83
N LEU A 42 -1.21 -1.81 -4.38
CA LEU A 42 0.24 -1.62 -4.39
C LEU A 42 0.97 -2.67 -3.54
N LEU A 43 0.41 -3.03 -2.38
CA LEU A 43 0.99 -4.03 -1.47
C LEU A 43 0.41 -5.44 -1.62
N CYS A 44 -0.70 -5.61 -2.33
CA CYS A 44 -1.42 -6.89 -2.42
C CYS A 44 -1.50 -7.48 -3.82
N SER A 45 -0.66 -7.04 -4.75
CA SER A 45 -0.50 -7.64 -6.07
C SER A 45 0.97 -7.74 -6.47
N ASN A 46 1.26 -8.66 -7.38
CA ASN A 46 2.59 -8.76 -7.98
C ASN A 46 2.70 -7.73 -9.10
N TRP A 47 3.67 -6.85 -8.99
CA TRP A 47 3.94 -5.85 -10.00
C TRP A 47 5.41 -5.40 -9.94
N ASN A 48 5.89 -4.86 -11.03
CA ASN A 48 7.19 -4.22 -11.17
C ASN A 48 7.10 -3.10 -12.21
N THR A 49 8.21 -2.51 -12.59
CA THR A 49 8.24 -1.40 -13.55
C THR A 49 7.80 -1.77 -14.97
N GLU A 50 7.60 -3.05 -15.29
CA GLU A 50 7.15 -3.53 -16.60
C GLU A 50 5.63 -3.69 -16.71
N ASN A 51 4.92 -3.87 -15.57
CA ASN A 51 3.47 -4.09 -15.54
C ASN A 51 2.71 -3.13 -14.63
N MET A 52 3.16 -1.89 -14.55
CA MET A 52 2.55 -0.84 -13.71
C MET A 52 1.11 -0.47 -14.13
N SER A 53 0.67 -0.86 -15.34
CA SER A 53 -0.71 -0.69 -15.80
C SER A 53 -1.74 -1.42 -14.93
N ASP A 54 -1.32 -2.42 -14.16
CA ASP A 54 -2.19 -3.24 -13.32
C ASP A 54 -2.45 -2.62 -11.93
N LEU A 55 -1.84 -1.47 -11.65
CA LEU A 55 -2.05 -0.74 -10.40
C LEU A 55 -3.34 0.10 -10.43
N ASP A 56 -4.02 0.17 -9.28
CA ASP A 56 -5.20 1.01 -9.10
C ASP A 56 -4.80 2.43 -8.69
N TYR A 57 -4.45 3.26 -9.67
CA TYR A 57 -4.01 4.64 -9.46
C TYR A 57 -5.08 5.50 -8.80
N ASN A 58 -6.33 5.35 -9.20
CA ASN A 58 -7.44 6.10 -8.61
C ASN A 58 -7.68 5.68 -7.14
N GLY A 59 -7.49 4.40 -6.84
CA GLY A 59 -7.59 3.88 -5.48
C GLY A 59 -6.44 4.31 -4.57
N MET A 60 -5.22 4.34 -5.08
CA MET A 60 -4.05 4.67 -4.26
C MET A 60 -3.90 6.16 -3.93
N PHE A 61 -4.54 7.05 -4.71
CA PHE A 61 -4.36 8.49 -4.56
C PHE A 61 -4.60 8.99 -3.14
N GLU A 62 -5.73 8.61 -2.50
CA GLU A 62 -6.06 9.07 -1.15
C GLU A 62 -5.06 8.58 -0.09
N HIS A 63 -4.46 7.40 -0.28
CA HIS A 63 -3.45 6.85 0.62
C HIS A 63 -2.13 7.62 0.50
N LEU A 64 -1.68 7.85 -0.73
CA LEU A 64 -0.48 8.65 -1.00
C LEU A 64 -0.66 10.11 -0.56
N TYR A 65 -1.86 10.66 -0.71
CA TYR A 65 -2.21 11.98 -0.19
C TYR A 65 -2.03 12.05 1.32
N GLY A 66 -2.58 11.07 2.04
CA GLY A 66 -2.43 10.97 3.49
C GLY A 66 -0.98 10.83 3.93
N MET A 67 -0.18 10.04 3.20
CA MET A 67 1.25 9.88 3.48
C MET A 67 2.04 11.18 3.28
N LYS A 68 1.74 11.92 2.22
CA LYS A 68 2.44 13.17 1.89
C LYS A 68 2.09 14.31 2.82
N TYR A 69 0.81 14.50 3.07
CA TYR A 69 0.30 15.70 3.76
C TYR A 69 0.01 15.45 5.26
N GLY A 70 0.02 14.19 5.71
CA GLY A 70 -0.30 13.83 7.10
C GLY A 70 -1.77 14.05 7.47
N GLU A 71 -2.66 14.23 6.48
CA GLU A 71 -4.07 14.46 6.66
C GLU A 71 -4.93 13.60 5.71
N LYS A 72 -6.15 13.33 6.11
CA LYS A 72 -7.06 12.50 5.31
C LYS A 72 -7.53 13.28 4.08
N PHE A 73 -7.49 12.62 2.91
CA PHE A 73 -8.10 13.16 1.69
C PHE A 73 -9.60 13.42 1.89
N ASN A 74 -10.04 14.62 1.50
CA ASN A 74 -11.43 15.04 1.54
C ASN A 74 -11.97 15.27 0.12
N SER A 75 -12.83 14.39 -0.36
CA SER A 75 -13.40 14.48 -1.70
C SER A 75 -14.34 15.66 -1.90
N GLU A 76 -14.86 16.27 -0.83
CA GLU A 76 -15.72 17.47 -0.93
C GLU A 76 -14.97 18.68 -1.48
N ASP A 77 -13.64 18.70 -1.34
CA ASP A 77 -12.79 19.74 -1.90
C ASP A 77 -12.61 19.60 -3.43
N TYR A 78 -13.04 18.45 -4.00
CA TYR A 78 -12.88 18.08 -5.41
C TYR A 78 -14.21 17.70 -6.08
N PRO A 79 -15.21 18.58 -6.10
CA PRO A 79 -16.57 18.24 -6.56
C PRO A 79 -16.65 17.86 -8.05
N ASN A 80 -15.64 18.23 -8.84
CA ASN A 80 -15.55 17.93 -10.28
C ASN A 80 -14.46 16.92 -10.63
N GLY A 81 -13.95 16.17 -9.65
CA GLY A 81 -12.79 15.29 -9.79
C GLY A 81 -11.47 15.98 -9.46
N ILE A 82 -10.43 15.18 -9.31
CA ILE A 82 -9.11 15.66 -8.91
C ILE A 82 -8.40 16.26 -10.12
N PRO A 83 -7.90 17.52 -10.05
CA PRO A 83 -7.16 18.14 -11.16
C PRO A 83 -5.96 17.29 -11.58
N LYS A 84 -5.72 17.20 -12.90
CA LYS A 84 -4.67 16.32 -13.43
C LYS A 84 -3.27 16.66 -12.89
N GLU A 85 -2.96 17.93 -12.75
CA GLU A 85 -1.66 18.38 -12.28
C GLU A 85 -1.38 17.90 -10.84
N GLU A 86 -2.40 17.93 -9.99
CA GLU A 86 -2.30 17.47 -8.61
C GLU A 86 -2.19 15.96 -8.52
N PHE A 87 -3.07 15.26 -9.24
CA PHE A 87 -3.06 13.80 -9.28
C PHE A 87 -1.75 13.23 -9.83
N GLU A 88 -1.34 13.70 -11.02
CA GLU A 88 -0.14 13.23 -11.71
C GLU A 88 1.13 13.55 -10.90
N SER A 89 1.24 14.74 -10.32
CA SER A 89 2.39 15.13 -9.49
C SER A 89 2.53 14.22 -8.26
N LEU A 90 1.42 13.93 -7.58
CA LEU A 90 1.42 13.06 -6.42
C LEU A 90 1.83 11.62 -6.78
N ILE A 91 1.24 11.06 -7.84
CA ILE A 91 1.57 9.69 -8.28
C ILE A 91 3.04 9.59 -8.70
N MET A 92 3.54 10.54 -9.51
CA MET A 92 4.93 10.54 -9.98
C MET A 92 5.97 10.74 -8.86
N GLU A 93 5.58 11.29 -7.74
CA GLU A 93 6.44 11.39 -6.56
C GLU A 93 6.76 10.00 -5.98
N TYR A 94 5.76 9.10 -5.96
CA TYR A 94 5.88 7.77 -5.35
C TYR A 94 6.13 6.63 -6.32
N LEU A 95 5.88 6.83 -7.62
CA LEU A 95 5.99 5.80 -8.64
C LEU A 95 6.77 6.30 -9.87
N PRO A 96 7.62 5.47 -10.50
CA PRO A 96 8.40 5.85 -11.68
C PRO A 96 7.56 5.76 -12.96
N VAL A 97 6.49 6.54 -13.03
CA VAL A 97 5.57 6.62 -14.17
C VAL A 97 5.54 8.03 -14.74
N THR A 98 5.19 8.16 -16.03
CA THR A 98 4.97 9.47 -16.65
C THR A 98 3.50 9.89 -16.57
N ALA A 99 3.24 11.17 -16.77
CA ALA A 99 1.88 11.71 -16.83
C ALA A 99 1.03 11.04 -17.93
N GLU A 100 1.63 10.71 -19.07
CA GLU A 100 0.99 10.01 -20.18
C GLU A 100 0.57 8.60 -19.77
N GLN A 101 1.45 7.87 -19.09
CA GLN A 101 1.14 6.54 -18.57
C GLN A 101 0.01 6.59 -17.52
N ILE A 102 0.03 7.58 -16.63
CA ILE A 102 -1.05 7.73 -15.64
C ILE A 102 -2.39 7.95 -16.32
N ARG A 103 -2.46 8.81 -17.37
CA ARG A 103 -3.70 9.03 -18.14
C ARG A 103 -4.18 7.78 -18.86
N GLU A 104 -3.24 6.94 -19.31
CA GLU A 104 -3.56 5.66 -19.92
C GLU A 104 -4.07 4.63 -18.89
N TYR A 105 -3.45 4.58 -17.71
CA TYR A 105 -3.70 3.54 -16.71
C TYR A 105 -4.86 3.86 -15.75
N ALA A 106 -5.05 5.13 -15.40
CA ALA A 106 -6.09 5.58 -14.49
C ALA A 106 -7.40 5.94 -15.20
N ALA A 107 -8.49 6.03 -14.44
CA ALA A 107 -9.75 6.58 -14.93
C ALA A 107 -9.65 8.12 -14.97
N PHE A 108 -9.55 8.66 -16.18
CA PHE A 108 -9.32 10.06 -16.48
C PHE A 108 -10.44 10.66 -17.34
N ASP A 109 -10.91 11.83 -16.98
CA ASP A 109 -11.87 12.60 -17.76
C ASP A 109 -11.13 13.61 -18.64
N GLU A 110 -10.95 13.27 -19.92
CA GLU A 110 -10.27 14.14 -20.89
C GLU A 110 -10.96 15.49 -21.08
N LYS A 111 -12.30 15.53 -20.98
CA LYS A 111 -13.06 16.75 -21.20
C LYS A 111 -12.83 17.77 -20.09
N ASN A 112 -12.82 17.29 -18.84
CA ASN A 112 -12.68 18.14 -17.66
C ASN A 112 -11.23 18.23 -17.16
N GLN A 113 -10.33 17.41 -17.72
CA GLN A 113 -8.92 17.31 -17.31
C GLN A 113 -8.77 16.96 -15.83
N THR A 114 -9.57 15.98 -15.36
CA THR A 114 -9.60 15.52 -13.96
C THR A 114 -9.58 14.00 -13.88
N TYR A 115 -9.15 13.50 -12.73
CA TYR A 115 -9.22 12.07 -12.42
C TYR A 115 -10.43 11.78 -11.53
N TYR A 116 -11.07 10.64 -11.80
CA TYR A 116 -12.18 10.16 -10.98
C TYR A 116 -11.69 9.68 -9.63
N TRP A 117 -12.50 9.91 -8.61
CA TRP A 117 -12.35 9.32 -7.30
C TRP A 117 -13.72 8.84 -6.81
N GLU A 118 -13.73 7.66 -6.24
CA GLU A 118 -14.91 7.09 -5.59
C GLU A 118 -14.55 6.65 -4.18
N ARG A 119 -15.49 6.81 -3.27
CA ARG A 119 -15.33 6.29 -1.92
C ARG A 119 -15.23 4.77 -1.96
N LEU A 120 -14.38 4.21 -1.08
CA LEU A 120 -14.27 2.77 -0.93
C LEU A 120 -15.63 2.16 -0.61
N GLY A 121 -16.14 1.35 -1.51
CA GLY A 121 -17.42 0.66 -1.41
C GLY A 121 -17.27 -0.74 -0.82
N CYS A 122 -18.37 -1.35 -0.41
CA CYS A 122 -18.36 -2.70 0.17
C CYS A 122 -17.82 -3.80 -0.76
N PHE A 123 -17.83 -3.57 -2.06
CA PHE A 123 -17.25 -4.51 -3.04
C PHE A 123 -15.73 -4.43 -3.17
N ASN A 124 -15.11 -3.38 -2.64
CA ASN A 124 -13.68 -3.18 -2.69
C ASN A 124 -12.95 -3.69 -1.43
N TYR A 125 -13.69 -4.23 -0.47
CA TYR A 125 -13.08 -4.78 0.73
C TYR A 125 -12.56 -6.20 0.46
N ALA A 126 -11.29 -6.43 0.80
CA ALA A 126 -10.75 -7.77 0.91
C ALA A 126 -11.46 -8.56 2.01
N PRO A 127 -11.43 -9.91 1.97
CA PRO A 127 -11.94 -10.73 3.08
C PRO A 127 -11.39 -10.25 4.42
N THR A 128 -12.20 -10.35 5.46
CA THR A 128 -12.05 -9.71 6.78
C THR A 128 -10.63 -9.78 7.38
N PHE A 129 -9.97 -10.93 7.31
CA PHE A 129 -8.63 -11.08 7.88
C PHE A 129 -7.54 -10.36 7.09
N PHE A 130 -7.67 -10.33 5.78
CA PHE A 130 -6.66 -9.71 4.94
C PHE A 130 -6.80 -8.19 4.92
N GLY A 131 -8.02 -7.69 4.71
CA GLY A 131 -8.28 -6.25 4.54
C GLY A 131 -8.01 -5.42 5.79
N THR A 132 -8.13 -6.00 6.98
CA THR A 132 -7.85 -5.33 8.26
C THR A 132 -6.41 -5.53 8.76
N SER A 133 -5.60 -6.32 8.06
CA SER A 133 -4.21 -6.55 8.42
C SER A 133 -3.39 -5.28 8.29
N LEU A 134 -2.38 -5.15 9.14
CA LEU A 134 -1.42 -4.05 9.12
C LEU A 134 -0.11 -4.53 8.48
N PRO A 135 0.48 -3.77 7.55
CA PRO A 135 1.79 -4.08 7.02
C PRO A 135 2.90 -3.71 8.01
N GLU A 136 3.78 -4.66 8.31
CA GLU A 136 4.94 -4.46 9.15
C GLU A 136 6.21 -4.88 8.42
N VAL A 137 7.20 -4.00 8.35
CA VAL A 137 8.54 -4.31 7.82
C VAL A 137 9.28 -5.18 8.83
N VAL A 138 9.63 -6.39 8.41
CA VAL A 138 10.35 -7.38 9.24
C VAL A 138 11.75 -7.68 8.73
N GLY A 139 12.08 -7.25 7.51
CA GLY A 139 13.40 -7.41 6.91
C GLY A 139 13.73 -6.23 6.00
N ILE A 140 15.01 -5.86 5.97
CA ILE A 140 15.55 -4.78 5.12
C ILE A 140 16.81 -5.32 4.46
N LYS A 141 16.88 -5.24 3.13
CA LYS A 141 18.01 -5.71 2.33
C LYS A 141 18.39 -4.65 1.30
N GLU A 142 19.60 -4.16 1.38
CA GLU A 142 20.19 -3.35 0.31
C GLU A 142 20.58 -4.22 -0.88
N ASN A 143 20.25 -3.80 -2.09
CA ASN A 143 20.56 -4.47 -3.33
C ASN A 143 21.78 -3.83 -4.00
N GLU A 144 22.47 -4.59 -4.86
CA GLU A 144 23.66 -4.11 -5.57
C GLU A 144 23.40 -2.91 -6.50
N ASP A 145 22.17 -2.73 -6.96
CA ASP A 145 21.74 -1.63 -7.83
C ASP A 145 21.33 -0.36 -7.07
N GLY A 146 21.50 -0.35 -5.73
CA GLY A 146 21.15 0.77 -4.85
C GLY A 146 19.68 0.84 -4.49
N THR A 147 18.87 -0.15 -4.85
CA THR A 147 17.51 -0.28 -4.36
C THR A 147 17.50 -1.02 -3.01
N VAL A 148 16.37 -0.96 -2.32
CA VAL A 148 16.15 -1.68 -1.06
C VAL A 148 14.95 -2.59 -1.19
N THR A 149 15.10 -3.84 -0.79
CA THR A 149 13.99 -4.78 -0.67
C THR A 149 13.57 -4.87 0.79
N LEU A 150 12.30 -4.58 1.04
CA LEU A 150 11.66 -4.68 2.34
C LEU A 150 10.83 -5.96 2.39
N THR A 151 11.12 -6.84 3.33
CA THR A 151 10.22 -7.96 3.64
C THR A 151 9.12 -7.43 4.55
N VAL A 152 7.87 -7.52 4.09
CA VAL A 152 6.70 -7.00 4.78
C VAL A 152 5.76 -8.15 5.13
N GLU A 153 5.33 -8.20 6.37
CA GLU A 153 4.33 -9.14 6.85
C GLU A 153 3.00 -8.41 7.11
N ALA A 154 1.92 -8.94 6.57
CA ALA A 154 0.58 -8.51 6.93
C ALA A 154 0.19 -9.15 8.25
N VAL A 155 0.04 -8.33 9.28
CA VAL A 155 -0.26 -8.77 10.66
C VAL A 155 -1.74 -8.55 10.94
N CYS A 156 -2.44 -9.61 11.33
CA CYS A 156 -3.83 -9.51 11.75
C CYS A 156 -3.90 -9.07 13.21
N ASP A 157 -4.63 -7.99 13.48
CA ASP A 157 -4.81 -7.42 14.82
C ASP A 157 -5.93 -8.10 15.63
N THR A 158 -6.71 -8.99 15.01
CA THR A 158 -7.90 -9.59 15.62
C THR A 158 -7.76 -11.08 15.98
N VAL A 159 -6.66 -11.71 15.61
CA VAL A 159 -6.44 -13.16 15.86
C VAL A 159 -5.01 -13.37 16.36
N ILE A 160 -4.85 -14.22 17.38
CA ILE A 160 -3.51 -14.71 17.73
C ILE A 160 -3.02 -15.57 16.58
N CYS A 161 -2.12 -15.02 15.83
CA CYS A 161 -1.43 -15.75 14.80
C CYS A 161 0.07 -15.47 14.93
N ASN A 162 0.87 -16.52 15.07
CA ASN A 162 2.31 -16.37 15.04
C ASN A 162 2.84 -16.19 13.62
N ASP A 163 1.99 -16.47 12.64
CA ASP A 163 2.32 -16.38 11.23
C ASP A 163 1.66 -15.14 10.61
N ALA A 164 2.29 -14.58 9.59
CA ALA A 164 1.72 -13.53 8.79
C ALA A 164 0.49 -14.01 8.02
N VAL A 165 -0.49 -13.13 7.80
CA VAL A 165 -1.62 -13.40 6.91
C VAL A 165 -1.11 -13.59 5.48
N ILE A 166 -0.24 -12.70 5.04
CA ILE A 166 0.60 -12.81 3.84
C ILE A 166 1.98 -12.23 4.13
N THR A 167 2.98 -12.66 3.34
CA THR A 167 4.31 -12.05 3.30
C THR A 167 4.60 -11.59 1.88
N HIS A 168 5.18 -10.43 1.73
CA HIS A 168 5.58 -9.90 0.43
C HIS A 168 6.89 -9.12 0.51
N GLU A 169 7.54 -8.97 -0.63
CA GLU A 169 8.76 -8.18 -0.79
C GLU A 169 8.47 -6.92 -1.59
N LEU A 170 8.65 -5.77 -0.96
CA LEU A 170 8.46 -4.45 -1.54
C LEU A 170 9.81 -3.86 -1.92
N THR A 171 10.04 -3.58 -3.21
CA THR A 171 11.25 -2.93 -3.68
C THR A 171 11.05 -1.41 -3.74
N VAL A 172 11.97 -0.67 -3.13
CA VAL A 172 11.95 0.79 -3.09
C VAL A 172 13.32 1.36 -3.49
N ARG A 173 13.32 2.59 -4.00
CA ARG A 173 14.52 3.39 -4.23
C ARG A 173 14.44 4.66 -3.42
N PHE A 174 15.48 4.94 -2.65
CA PHE A 174 15.63 6.20 -1.94
C PHE A 174 16.48 7.18 -2.74
N ALA A 175 16.11 8.46 -2.73
CA ALA A 175 16.91 9.55 -3.23
C ALA A 175 17.75 10.20 -2.12
N GLU A 176 18.74 11.00 -2.50
CA GLU A 176 19.64 11.67 -1.54
C GLU A 176 18.90 12.66 -0.62
N ASP A 177 17.80 13.24 -1.08
CA ASP A 177 16.95 14.15 -0.31
C ASP A 177 16.01 13.42 0.68
N GLY A 178 16.07 12.09 0.68
CA GLY A 178 15.24 11.24 1.52
C GLY A 178 13.88 10.90 0.92
N SER A 179 13.50 11.41 -0.25
CA SER A 179 12.32 10.93 -0.96
C SER A 179 12.51 9.49 -1.43
N PHE A 180 11.42 8.81 -1.78
CA PHE A 180 11.48 7.42 -2.21
C PHE A 180 10.43 7.11 -3.27
N GLN A 181 10.67 6.07 -4.05
CA GLN A 181 9.72 5.53 -5.01
C GLN A 181 9.57 4.02 -4.83
N TYR A 182 8.35 3.54 -4.96
CA TYR A 182 8.05 2.11 -5.05
C TYR A 182 8.36 1.61 -6.46
N LEU A 183 9.07 0.48 -6.55
CA LEU A 183 9.52 -0.09 -7.83
C LEU A 183 8.92 -1.46 -8.13
N GLY A 184 8.35 -2.11 -7.15
CA GLY A 184 7.74 -3.43 -7.33
C GLY A 184 7.32 -4.06 -6.01
N ASN A 185 6.45 -5.05 -6.12
CA ASN A 185 5.99 -5.86 -5.00
C ASN A 185 5.83 -7.31 -5.46
N GLU A 186 6.34 -8.25 -4.70
CA GLU A 186 6.24 -9.69 -4.95
C GLU A 186 5.64 -10.39 -3.74
N ILE A 187 4.53 -11.09 -3.96
CA ILE A 187 3.87 -11.86 -2.91
C ILE A 187 4.55 -13.21 -2.76
N LEU A 188 4.99 -13.52 -1.54
CA LEU A 188 5.54 -14.80 -1.17
C LEU A 188 4.42 -15.74 -0.72
N ASN A 189 4.55 -17.05 -1.00
CA ASN A 189 3.53 -18.05 -0.66
C ASN A 189 3.79 -18.69 0.71
N ASP A 190 4.20 -17.91 1.69
CA ASP A 190 4.53 -18.35 3.04
C ASP A 190 3.59 -17.79 4.13
N GLY A 191 2.52 -17.11 3.72
CA GLY A 191 1.46 -16.67 4.61
C GLY A 191 0.37 -17.72 4.84
N ILE A 192 -0.51 -17.46 5.81
CA ILE A 192 -1.62 -18.36 6.18
C ILE A 192 -2.84 -18.24 5.29
N THR A 193 -2.90 -17.25 4.43
CA THR A 193 -4.01 -17.04 3.49
C THR A 193 -3.51 -16.70 2.09
N SER A 194 -4.35 -16.92 1.11
CA SER A 194 -4.12 -16.47 -0.26
C SER A 194 -4.74 -15.10 -0.48
N ILE A 195 -4.12 -14.31 -1.35
CA ILE A 195 -4.65 -13.00 -1.73
C ILE A 195 -5.91 -13.19 -2.58
N PRO A 196 -7.03 -12.55 -2.20
CA PRO A 196 -8.22 -12.53 -3.05
C PRO A 196 -7.96 -11.68 -4.30
N ASN A 197 -8.75 -11.93 -5.36
CA ASN A 197 -8.73 -11.08 -6.54
C ASN A 197 -9.05 -9.63 -6.14
N TYR A 198 -8.18 -8.72 -6.54
CA TYR A 198 -8.38 -7.31 -6.28
C TYR A 198 -9.57 -6.75 -7.09
N GLN A 199 -10.38 -5.94 -6.44
CA GLN A 199 -11.49 -5.23 -7.06
C GLN A 199 -11.12 -3.76 -7.21
N TYR A 200 -10.91 -3.32 -8.44
CA TYR A 200 -10.60 -1.91 -8.73
C TYR A 200 -11.71 -1.01 -8.24
N ARG A 201 -11.34 0.10 -7.63
CA ARG A 201 -12.28 1.09 -7.10
C ARG A 201 -13.14 1.70 -8.19
N ILE A 202 -12.52 2.01 -9.33
CA ILE A 202 -13.18 2.52 -10.52
C ILE A 202 -12.83 1.58 -11.67
N ARG A 203 -13.85 1.02 -12.33
CA ARG A 203 -13.64 0.20 -13.52
C ARG A 203 -13.44 1.12 -14.72
N LYS A 204 -12.36 0.95 -15.45
CA LYS A 204 -12.19 1.49 -16.80
C LYS A 204 -13.20 0.78 -17.71
N GLU A 205 -14.03 1.56 -18.42
CA GLU A 205 -14.89 1.04 -19.51
C GLU A 205 -14.06 0.72 -20.76
#